data_24af6b156fb060c439bebfa995bfb621
#
_entry.id   24af6b156fb060c439bebfa995bfb621
#
_cell.length_a   1.000
_cell.length_b   1.000
_cell.length_c   1.000
_cell.angle_alpha   90.00
_cell.angle_beta   90.00
_cell.angle_gamma   90.00
#
_symmetry.space_group_name_H-M   'P 1'
#
loop_
_entity.id
_entity.type
_entity.pdbx_description
1 polymer ?
#
loop_
_entity_poly.entity_id
_entity_poly.type
_entity_poly.pdbx_seq_one_letter_code
_entity_poly.pdbx_strand_id
1 'polypeptide(L)'
;EGDFDFNASFDWVRERFRAADAAIVNLETTLSESGPYTGYPCFRSPAALAEALDSLGVDITVLANNHCCDGGSKGIRTTIRELDRHGIEHTGVFLDSSDFRARHPLRFEAGGIRFALLNYTYGTNGLPVPSGLSVNPIDTVRIAADLAAVEHDGVDCVIACMHWGNEYERRPNKVQRQLAGFLRRHGVDLIVGSHPHVVQPYEQDSNGIVLYSLGNFVSNQRKRYCDGGIVATVEVTRSPDGSLRYSLELTPVWVLTPGYRITPSEVGDTLSMPADSRLRYERFMTDTRLLLGL
;
A
#
# COMPACT_ATOMS: atom_id res chain seq x y z
N GLU A 1 -14.54 23.09 14.93
CA GLU A 1 -13.78 22.09 14.17
C GLU A 1 -13.53 20.97 15.15
N GLY A 2 -14.18 19.81 14.95
CA GLY A 2 -14.02 18.66 15.85
C GLY A 2 -12.68 17.98 15.58
N ASP A 3 -12.05 17.45 16.62
CA ASP A 3 -10.87 16.61 16.50
C ASP A 3 -11.26 15.34 15.74
N PHE A 4 -10.53 15.03 14.69
CA PHE A 4 -10.68 13.77 13.96
C PHE A 4 -9.87 12.69 14.67
N ASP A 5 -10.51 11.55 14.96
CA ASP A 5 -9.84 10.36 15.48
C ASP A 5 -10.14 9.17 14.55
N PHE A 6 -9.10 8.61 13.96
CA PHE A 6 -9.20 7.44 13.08
C PHE A 6 -8.79 6.14 13.77
N ASN A 7 -8.35 6.18 15.03
CA ASN A 7 -7.82 5.01 15.74
C ASN A 7 -8.79 3.84 15.79
N ALA A 8 -10.09 4.12 16.03
CA ALA A 8 -11.10 3.08 16.08
C ALA A 8 -11.26 2.27 14.79
N SER A 9 -10.89 2.86 13.62
CA SER A 9 -10.91 2.15 12.35
C SER A 9 -9.90 1.01 12.29
N PHE A 10 -8.81 1.11 13.06
CA PHE A 10 -7.65 0.21 13.01
C PHE A 10 -7.54 -0.76 14.19
N ASP A 11 -8.41 -0.65 15.22
CA ASP A 11 -8.28 -1.40 16.49
C ASP A 11 -8.09 -2.90 16.30
N TRP A 12 -8.85 -3.51 15.39
CA TRP A 12 -8.86 -4.97 15.23
C TRP A 12 -7.70 -5.52 14.40
N VAL A 13 -6.90 -4.66 13.80
CA VAL A 13 -5.71 -5.05 13.02
C VAL A 13 -4.40 -4.53 13.63
N ARG A 14 -4.48 -3.70 14.69
CA ARG A 14 -3.34 -3.04 15.32
C ARG A 14 -2.26 -4.00 15.79
N GLU A 15 -2.63 -5.08 16.47
CA GLU A 15 -1.67 -6.06 16.96
C GLU A 15 -0.89 -6.73 15.82
N ARG A 16 -1.55 -7.00 14.68
CA ARG A 16 -0.91 -7.57 13.50
C ARG A 16 0.12 -6.62 12.89
N PHE A 17 -0.19 -5.33 12.81
CA PHE A 17 0.76 -4.32 12.32
C PHE A 17 1.96 -4.18 13.26
N ARG A 18 1.71 -4.10 14.56
CA ARG A 18 2.77 -3.96 15.58
C ARG A 18 3.64 -5.20 15.78
N ALA A 19 3.17 -6.35 15.36
CA ALA A 19 3.93 -7.61 15.41
C ALA A 19 4.87 -7.78 14.22
N ALA A 20 4.71 -6.98 13.15
CA ALA A 20 5.60 -7.01 11.99
C ALA A 20 6.89 -6.24 12.29
N ASP A 21 8.01 -6.68 11.72
CA ASP A 21 9.29 -5.96 11.77
C ASP A 21 9.27 -4.69 10.91
N ALA A 22 8.39 -4.63 9.90
CA ALA A 22 8.10 -3.44 9.09
C ALA A 22 6.69 -3.52 8.50
N ALA A 23 5.89 -2.47 8.69
CA ALA A 23 4.54 -2.35 8.14
C ALA A 23 4.50 -1.26 7.05
N ILE A 24 4.10 -1.65 5.83
CA ILE A 24 4.09 -0.78 4.64
C ILE A 24 2.65 -0.59 4.16
N VAL A 25 2.23 0.66 3.92
CA VAL A 25 0.89 0.96 3.40
C VAL A 25 0.93 1.93 2.20
N ASN A 26 -0.03 1.81 1.30
CA ASN A 26 -0.30 2.82 0.27
C ASN A 26 -1.22 3.90 0.85
N LEU A 27 -0.74 5.15 0.92
CA LEU A 27 -1.53 6.30 1.36
C LEU A 27 -2.11 7.01 0.14
N GLU A 28 -3.35 6.68 -0.23
CA GLU A 28 -4.01 7.14 -1.46
C GLU A 28 -4.88 8.38 -1.20
N THR A 29 -4.29 9.37 -0.56
CA THR A 29 -4.87 10.70 -0.29
C THR A 29 -3.77 11.70 0.00
N THR A 30 -4.07 12.99 -0.10
CA THR A 30 -3.20 14.03 0.47
C THR A 30 -3.72 14.46 1.85
N LEU A 31 -2.81 14.84 2.74
CA LEU A 31 -3.15 15.33 4.08
C LEU A 31 -3.30 16.85 4.11
N SER A 32 -4.13 17.33 5.03
CA SER A 32 -4.36 18.76 5.26
C SER A 32 -4.57 19.02 6.76
N GLU A 33 -3.90 20.07 7.28
CA GLU A 33 -4.05 20.52 8.68
C GLU A 33 -5.39 21.23 8.93
N SER A 34 -6.03 21.74 7.87
CA SER A 34 -7.30 22.48 7.96
C SER A 34 -8.17 22.22 6.74
N GLY A 35 -9.47 22.31 6.92
CA GLY A 35 -10.45 22.16 5.85
C GLY A 35 -10.30 23.17 4.69
N PRO A 36 -11.06 23.00 3.62
CA PRO A 36 -12.04 21.93 3.47
C PRO A 36 -11.39 20.56 3.25
N TYR A 37 -11.88 19.55 3.96
CA TYR A 37 -11.58 18.14 3.68
C TYR A 37 -12.51 17.65 2.57
N THR A 38 -12.01 16.85 1.66
CA THR A 38 -12.75 16.42 0.46
C THR A 38 -12.56 14.93 0.19
N GLY A 39 -13.63 14.29 -0.28
CA GLY A 39 -13.59 12.97 -0.88
C GLY A 39 -13.38 13.03 -2.39
N TYR A 40 -13.85 11.97 -3.09
CA TYR A 40 -13.81 11.93 -4.56
C TYR A 40 -14.36 13.20 -5.20
N PRO A 41 -13.76 13.73 -6.29
CA PRO A 41 -12.64 13.17 -7.04
C PRO A 41 -11.24 13.56 -6.55
N CYS A 42 -11.10 14.50 -5.62
CA CYS A 42 -9.80 14.96 -5.11
C CYS A 42 -9.76 14.81 -3.59
N PHE A 43 -9.00 13.84 -3.12
CA PHE A 43 -8.95 13.48 -1.70
C PHE A 43 -8.05 14.41 -0.89
N ARG A 44 -8.60 14.96 0.18
CA ARG A 44 -7.89 15.75 1.18
C ARG A 44 -8.34 15.31 2.56
N SER A 45 -7.54 14.49 3.20
CA SER A 45 -7.84 13.94 4.52
C SER A 45 -7.27 14.80 5.63
N PRO A 46 -7.87 14.79 6.84
CA PRO A 46 -7.28 15.43 8.02
C PRO A 46 -5.88 14.90 8.33
N ALA A 47 -4.97 15.78 8.77
CA ALA A 47 -3.60 15.43 9.15
C ALA A 47 -3.55 14.40 10.31
N ALA A 48 -4.56 14.36 11.17
CA ALA A 48 -4.73 13.35 12.23
C ALA A 48 -4.68 11.90 11.71
N LEU A 49 -4.82 11.67 10.40
CA LEU A 49 -4.64 10.34 9.82
C LEU A 49 -3.18 9.86 9.97
N ALA A 50 -2.17 10.74 9.90
CA ALA A 50 -0.77 10.36 10.11
C ALA A 50 -0.54 9.86 11.54
N GLU A 51 -1.12 10.53 12.56
CA GLU A 51 -1.07 10.08 13.95
C GLU A 51 -1.72 8.69 14.13
N ALA A 52 -2.85 8.45 13.45
CA ALA A 52 -3.51 7.16 13.52
C ALA A 52 -2.73 6.04 12.81
N LEU A 53 -2.00 6.34 11.73
CA LEU A 53 -1.10 5.39 11.08
C LEU A 53 0.11 5.05 11.97
N ASP A 54 0.72 6.03 12.63
CA ASP A 54 1.76 5.81 13.64
C ASP A 54 1.22 4.95 14.80
N SER A 55 0.06 5.31 15.36
CA SER A 55 -0.60 4.52 16.39
C SER A 55 -0.92 3.08 15.96
N LEU A 56 -1.23 2.86 14.69
CA LEU A 56 -1.42 1.53 14.12
C LEU A 56 -0.12 0.72 14.13
N GLY A 57 1.03 1.37 13.97
CA GLY A 57 2.34 0.76 13.82
C GLY A 57 2.79 0.70 12.35
N VAL A 58 2.42 1.70 11.56
CA VAL A 58 2.91 1.84 10.18
C VAL A 58 4.30 2.46 10.20
N ASP A 59 5.27 1.78 9.61
CA ASP A 59 6.65 2.24 9.49
C ASP A 59 6.89 3.02 8.20
N ILE A 60 6.27 2.59 7.10
CA ILE A 60 6.54 3.13 5.77
C ILE A 60 5.24 3.37 5.01
N THR A 61 5.14 4.53 4.37
CA THR A 61 4.07 4.83 3.40
C THR A 61 4.62 4.91 1.98
N VAL A 62 3.92 4.31 1.02
CA VAL A 62 4.17 4.51 -0.40
C VAL A 62 3.17 5.53 -0.95
N LEU A 63 3.67 6.58 -1.60
CA LEU A 63 2.92 7.78 -1.96
C LEU A 63 2.67 7.92 -3.46
N ALA A 64 3.43 7.21 -4.33
CA ALA A 64 3.20 7.27 -5.77
C ALA A 64 1.92 6.50 -6.13
N ASN A 65 0.81 7.23 -6.19
CA ASN A 65 -0.51 6.77 -6.61
C ASN A 65 -1.22 7.85 -7.41
N ASN A 66 -2.39 7.55 -7.96
CA ASN A 66 -3.11 8.49 -8.81
C ASN A 66 -3.71 9.68 -8.05
N HIS A 67 -3.81 9.63 -6.71
CA HIS A 67 -4.33 10.69 -5.84
C HIS A 67 -3.22 11.50 -5.13
N CYS A 68 -1.97 11.22 -5.39
CA CYS A 68 -0.85 11.90 -4.72
C CYS A 68 -0.79 13.42 -5.00
N CYS A 69 -1.38 13.89 -6.09
CA CYS A 69 -1.41 15.30 -6.48
C CYS A 69 -2.71 16.03 -6.13
N ASP A 70 -3.70 15.39 -5.51
CA ASP A 70 -5.05 15.95 -5.28
C ASP A 70 -5.05 17.25 -4.49
N GLY A 71 -4.19 17.38 -3.49
CA GLY A 71 -4.01 18.61 -2.70
C GLY A 71 -3.02 19.60 -3.29
N GLY A 72 -2.49 19.36 -4.51
CA GLY A 72 -1.46 20.17 -5.15
C GLY A 72 -0.19 20.24 -4.29
N SER A 73 0.64 21.28 -4.52
CA SER A 73 1.91 21.44 -3.79
C SER A 73 1.73 21.50 -2.27
N LYS A 74 0.67 22.17 -1.79
CA LYS A 74 0.40 22.25 -0.34
C LYS A 74 0.04 20.88 0.24
N GLY A 75 -0.81 20.10 -0.44
CA GLY A 75 -1.20 18.76 0.01
C GLY A 75 0.01 17.82 0.09
N ILE A 76 0.83 17.75 -0.95
CA ILE A 76 2.06 16.93 -0.95
C ILE A 76 2.99 17.31 0.20
N ARG A 77 3.31 18.61 0.35
CA ARG A 77 4.21 19.09 1.41
C ARG A 77 3.65 18.85 2.81
N THR A 78 2.34 18.99 2.99
CA THR A 78 1.69 18.70 4.27
C THR A 78 1.75 17.19 4.55
N THR A 79 1.46 16.34 3.56
CA THR A 79 1.53 14.89 3.71
C THR A 79 2.92 14.44 4.16
N ILE A 80 3.96 14.86 3.44
CA ILE A 80 5.36 14.51 3.78
C ILE A 80 5.74 15.02 5.17
N ARG A 81 5.45 16.28 5.48
CA ARG A 81 5.76 16.85 6.79
C ARG A 81 5.06 16.11 7.94
N GLU A 82 3.79 15.75 7.78
CA GLU A 82 3.07 15.03 8.84
C GLU A 82 3.57 13.58 9.00
N LEU A 83 3.96 12.92 7.91
CA LEU A 83 4.62 11.61 7.99
C LEU A 83 5.97 11.71 8.72
N ASP A 84 6.82 12.67 8.33
CA ASP A 84 8.12 12.92 8.99
C ASP A 84 7.95 13.24 10.49
N ARG A 85 6.92 14.04 10.85
CA ARG A 85 6.61 14.38 12.24
C ARG A 85 6.29 13.15 13.10
N HIS A 86 5.67 12.15 12.52
CA HIS A 86 5.32 10.90 13.19
C HIS A 86 6.37 9.79 12.99
N GLY A 87 7.52 10.09 12.36
CA GLY A 87 8.58 9.12 12.13
C GLY A 87 8.23 8.05 11.11
N ILE A 88 7.21 8.27 10.28
CA ILE A 88 6.80 7.34 9.23
C ILE A 88 7.63 7.63 7.97
N GLU A 89 8.46 6.68 7.56
CA GLU A 89 9.22 6.77 6.32
C GLU A 89 8.29 6.79 5.10
N HIS A 90 8.75 7.40 4.00
CA HIS A 90 7.94 7.46 2.78
C HIS A 90 8.80 7.43 1.52
N THR A 91 8.19 7.01 0.40
CA THR A 91 8.82 7.03 -0.93
C THR A 91 7.79 7.19 -2.04
N GLY A 92 8.27 7.45 -3.26
CA GLY A 92 7.43 7.56 -4.47
C GLY A 92 7.04 8.99 -4.84
N VAL A 93 6.96 9.90 -3.86
CA VAL A 93 6.76 11.36 -4.05
C VAL A 93 7.82 12.11 -3.26
N PHE A 94 8.43 13.15 -3.84
CA PHE A 94 9.59 13.82 -3.29
C PHE A 94 9.47 15.34 -3.39
N LEU A 95 10.02 16.03 -2.38
CA LEU A 95 9.99 17.49 -2.26
C LEU A 95 10.99 18.18 -3.20
N ASP A 96 12.09 17.52 -3.50
CA ASP A 96 13.15 17.99 -4.40
C ASP A 96 14.13 16.86 -4.74
N SER A 97 15.21 17.20 -5.45
CA SER A 97 16.25 16.23 -5.83
C SER A 97 17.07 15.69 -4.65
N SER A 98 17.15 16.41 -3.54
CA SER A 98 17.84 15.95 -2.33
C SER A 98 17.01 14.87 -1.62
N ASP A 99 15.71 15.17 -1.46
CA ASP A 99 14.73 14.23 -0.89
C ASP A 99 14.62 12.95 -1.74
N PHE A 100 14.60 13.11 -3.08
CA PHE A 100 14.66 11.97 -4.01
C PHE A 100 15.88 11.09 -3.75
N ARG A 101 17.09 11.66 -3.67
CA ARG A 101 18.31 10.88 -3.43
C ARG A 101 18.35 10.18 -2.07
N ALA A 102 17.71 10.76 -1.08
CA ALA A 102 17.64 10.20 0.27
C ALA A 102 16.65 9.05 0.38
N ARG A 103 15.55 9.08 -0.41
CA ARG A 103 14.40 8.19 -0.23
C ARG A 103 14.07 7.33 -1.46
N HIS A 104 14.95 7.30 -2.46
CA HIS A 104 14.73 6.48 -3.67
C HIS A 104 16.03 5.83 -4.18
N PRO A 105 16.10 4.51 -4.14
CA PRO A 105 15.20 3.57 -3.43
C PRO A 105 15.22 3.81 -1.93
N LEU A 106 14.09 3.66 -1.23
CA LEU A 106 14.06 3.71 0.22
C LEU A 106 14.72 2.44 0.78
N ARG A 107 15.73 2.61 1.63
CA ARG A 107 16.45 1.50 2.26
C ARG A 107 16.08 1.40 3.72
N PHE A 108 15.82 0.19 4.17
CA PHE A 108 15.56 -0.11 5.58
C PHE A 108 16.06 -1.52 5.92
N GLU A 109 16.19 -1.78 7.20
CA GLU A 109 16.53 -3.11 7.72
C GLU A 109 15.43 -3.59 8.65
N ALA A 110 15.01 -4.84 8.48
CA ALA A 110 14.03 -5.50 9.32
C ALA A 110 14.42 -6.98 9.50
N GLY A 111 14.36 -7.51 10.71
CA GLY A 111 14.73 -8.89 11.00
C GLY A 111 16.15 -9.31 10.54
N GLY A 112 17.08 -8.35 10.43
CA GLY A 112 18.46 -8.60 9.95
C GLY A 112 18.56 -8.77 8.42
N ILE A 113 17.53 -8.39 7.67
CA ILE A 113 17.50 -8.37 6.21
C ILE A 113 17.45 -6.92 5.73
N ARG A 114 18.32 -6.59 4.77
CA ARG A 114 18.40 -5.26 4.16
C ARG A 114 17.50 -5.18 2.94
N PHE A 115 16.54 -4.28 3.00
CA PHE A 115 15.55 -4.08 1.94
C PHE A 115 15.82 -2.81 1.15
N ALA A 116 15.45 -2.85 -0.15
CA ALA A 116 15.23 -1.66 -0.96
C ALA A 116 13.77 -1.64 -1.42
N LEU A 117 13.08 -0.54 -1.15
CA LEU A 117 11.69 -0.32 -1.53
C LEU A 117 11.60 0.73 -2.63
N LEU A 118 10.97 0.37 -3.73
CA LEU A 118 10.66 1.26 -4.85
C LEU A 118 9.15 1.39 -4.99
N ASN A 119 8.69 2.58 -5.38
CA ASN A 119 7.26 2.83 -5.57
C ASN A 119 7.00 3.66 -6.83
N TYR A 120 6.05 3.21 -7.65
CA TYR A 120 5.72 3.83 -8.95
C TYR A 120 4.22 3.85 -9.21
N THR A 121 3.74 4.87 -9.95
CA THR A 121 2.33 5.00 -10.35
C THR A 121 2.17 5.13 -11.86
N TYR A 122 1.04 4.66 -12.37
CA TYR A 122 0.65 4.84 -13.77
C TYR A 122 0.34 6.31 -14.13
N GLY A 123 0.03 7.14 -13.14
CA GLY A 123 -0.34 8.53 -13.36
C GLY A 123 -0.87 9.24 -12.12
N THR A 124 -1.36 10.46 -12.32
CA THR A 124 -1.83 11.39 -11.28
C THR A 124 -3.23 11.93 -11.60
N ASN A 125 -4.10 11.10 -12.18
CA ASN A 125 -5.46 11.49 -12.63
C ASN A 125 -5.48 12.73 -13.54
N GLY A 126 -4.39 12.93 -14.33
CA GLY A 126 -4.26 14.10 -15.21
C GLY A 126 -3.88 15.40 -14.49
N LEU A 127 -3.70 15.38 -13.18
CA LEU A 127 -3.20 16.54 -12.44
C LEU A 127 -1.68 16.70 -12.67
N PRO A 128 -1.21 17.92 -12.95
CA PRO A 128 0.22 18.15 -13.12
C PRO A 128 0.97 17.96 -11.80
N VAL A 129 2.15 17.36 -11.85
CA VAL A 129 3.06 17.36 -10.71
C VAL A 129 3.54 18.80 -10.48
N PRO A 130 3.35 19.36 -9.28
CA PRO A 130 3.73 20.76 -9.02
C PRO A 130 5.23 21.00 -9.19
N SER A 131 5.59 22.18 -9.68
CA SER A 131 6.99 22.56 -9.93
C SER A 131 7.87 22.37 -8.70
N GLY A 132 9.05 21.78 -8.89
CA GLY A 132 10.02 21.47 -7.84
C GLY A 132 9.73 20.20 -7.05
N LEU A 133 8.58 19.56 -7.28
CA LEU A 133 8.24 18.26 -6.69
C LEU A 133 8.43 17.15 -7.75
N SER A 134 8.52 15.91 -7.32
CA SER A 134 8.55 14.77 -8.24
C SER A 134 7.71 13.60 -7.74
N VAL A 135 7.17 12.85 -8.70
CA VAL A 135 6.41 11.60 -8.52
C VAL A 135 7.06 10.56 -9.41
N ASN A 136 7.23 9.35 -8.95
CA ASN A 136 7.78 8.26 -9.76
C ASN A 136 6.71 7.69 -10.70
N PRO A 137 6.81 7.91 -12.01
CA PRO A 137 5.92 7.26 -12.97
C PRO A 137 6.39 5.82 -13.25
N ILE A 138 5.47 4.97 -13.70
CA ILE A 138 5.82 3.68 -14.30
C ILE A 138 6.49 3.94 -15.66
N ASP A 139 7.80 3.87 -15.67
CA ASP A 139 8.66 3.96 -16.85
C ASP A 139 9.71 2.85 -16.76
N THR A 140 9.67 1.89 -17.68
CA THR A 140 10.54 0.71 -17.62
C THR A 140 12.03 1.03 -17.81
N VAL A 141 12.37 2.11 -18.51
CA VAL A 141 13.78 2.55 -18.67
C VAL A 141 14.30 3.08 -17.33
N ARG A 142 13.50 3.95 -16.69
CA ARG A 142 13.84 4.48 -15.37
C ARG A 142 13.90 3.38 -14.31
N ILE A 143 12.88 2.52 -14.26
CA ILE A 143 12.83 1.40 -13.30
C ILE A 143 14.04 0.48 -13.47
N ALA A 144 14.45 0.16 -14.70
CA ALA A 144 15.65 -0.64 -14.94
C ALA A 144 16.92 0.02 -14.40
N ALA A 145 17.06 1.35 -14.60
CA ALA A 145 18.20 2.10 -14.07
C ALA A 145 18.20 2.16 -12.54
N ASP A 146 17.03 2.37 -11.93
CA ASP A 146 16.86 2.39 -10.48
C ASP A 146 17.22 1.02 -9.87
N LEU A 147 16.76 -0.09 -10.48
CA LEU A 147 17.06 -1.45 -10.04
C LEU A 147 18.54 -1.82 -10.21
N ALA A 148 19.17 -1.42 -11.32
CA ALA A 148 20.61 -1.62 -11.52
C ALA A 148 21.45 -0.89 -10.45
N ALA A 149 21.00 0.27 -9.97
CA ALA A 149 21.66 0.97 -8.87
C ALA A 149 21.51 0.25 -7.53
N VAL A 150 20.42 -0.50 -7.31
CA VAL A 150 20.20 -1.31 -6.11
C VAL A 150 21.17 -2.49 -6.01
N GLU A 151 21.46 -3.19 -7.11
CA GLU A 151 22.30 -4.39 -7.13
C GLU A 151 23.71 -4.16 -6.55
N HIS A 152 24.22 -2.93 -6.61
CA HIS A 152 25.57 -2.59 -6.13
C HIS A 152 25.65 -2.24 -4.63
N ASP A 153 24.52 -2.12 -3.94
CA ASP A 153 24.44 -1.52 -2.59
C ASP A 153 24.30 -2.52 -1.42
N GLY A 154 24.48 -3.80 -1.70
CA GLY A 154 24.43 -4.82 -0.63
C GLY A 154 23.03 -5.01 -0.05
N VAL A 155 21.98 -4.78 -0.84
CA VAL A 155 20.58 -5.07 -0.52
C VAL A 155 20.35 -6.58 -0.62
N ASP A 156 19.56 -7.13 0.29
CA ASP A 156 19.24 -8.55 0.33
C ASP A 156 17.92 -8.87 -0.36
N CYS A 157 16.92 -7.97 -0.25
CA CYS A 157 15.57 -8.15 -0.79
C CYS A 157 15.05 -6.85 -1.41
N VAL A 158 14.49 -6.93 -2.60
CA VAL A 158 13.95 -5.79 -3.35
C VAL A 158 12.43 -5.85 -3.39
N ILE A 159 11.78 -4.78 -2.95
CA ILE A 159 10.32 -4.61 -2.95
C ILE A 159 9.94 -3.55 -3.97
N ALA A 160 8.97 -3.84 -4.84
CA ALA A 160 8.36 -2.85 -5.73
C ALA A 160 6.87 -2.70 -5.44
N CYS A 161 6.46 -1.53 -4.97
CA CYS A 161 5.06 -1.15 -4.81
C CYS A 161 4.56 -0.45 -6.07
N MET A 162 3.56 -1.04 -6.73
CA MET A 162 3.08 -0.64 -8.04
C MET A 162 1.62 -0.18 -7.98
N HIS A 163 1.38 1.07 -8.34
CA HIS A 163 0.02 1.60 -8.48
C HIS A 163 -0.41 1.51 -9.95
N TRP A 164 -1.15 0.45 -10.30
CA TRP A 164 -1.35 -0.01 -11.67
C TRP A 164 -2.67 -0.72 -11.93
N GLY A 165 -2.92 -1.11 -13.18
CA GLY A 165 -4.07 -1.92 -13.58
C GLY A 165 -5.30 -1.09 -13.90
N ASN A 166 -6.46 -1.73 -13.93
CA ASN A 166 -7.75 -1.10 -14.17
C ASN A 166 -8.61 -1.22 -12.91
N GLU A 167 -9.33 -0.15 -12.59
CA GLU A 167 -10.29 -0.16 -11.49
C GLU A 167 -11.35 -1.26 -11.67
N TYR A 168 -11.66 -1.95 -10.57
CA TYR A 168 -12.75 -2.93 -10.44
C TYR A 168 -12.55 -4.24 -11.21
N GLU A 169 -11.42 -4.44 -11.87
CA GLU A 169 -11.08 -5.69 -12.54
C GLU A 169 -10.44 -6.67 -11.55
N ARG A 170 -11.11 -7.80 -11.30
CA ARG A 170 -10.61 -8.83 -10.37
C ARG A 170 -9.49 -9.73 -10.95
N ARG A 171 -9.12 -9.55 -12.20
CA ARG A 171 -8.00 -10.25 -12.83
C ARG A 171 -6.97 -9.24 -13.31
N PRO A 172 -5.68 -9.49 -13.06
CA PRO A 172 -4.65 -8.60 -13.56
C PRO A 172 -4.69 -8.55 -15.09
N ASN A 173 -4.60 -7.35 -15.65
CA ASN A 173 -4.57 -7.15 -17.09
C ASN A 173 -3.21 -7.54 -17.70
N LYS A 174 -3.10 -7.46 -19.03
CA LYS A 174 -1.87 -7.82 -19.74
C LYS A 174 -0.68 -6.96 -19.33
N VAL A 175 -0.91 -5.65 -19.11
CA VAL A 175 0.16 -4.71 -18.72
C VAL A 175 0.70 -5.02 -17.34
N GLN A 176 -0.16 -5.31 -16.36
CA GLN A 176 0.26 -5.72 -15.02
C GLN A 176 1.16 -6.97 -15.09
N ARG A 177 0.74 -7.99 -15.82
CA ARG A 177 1.55 -9.23 -15.98
C ARG A 177 2.89 -9.00 -16.68
N GLN A 178 2.91 -8.14 -17.71
CA GLN A 178 4.16 -7.79 -18.41
C GLN A 178 5.12 -7.02 -17.51
N LEU A 179 4.61 -6.06 -16.73
CA LEU A 179 5.41 -5.30 -15.76
C LEU A 179 5.91 -6.19 -14.62
N ALA A 180 5.07 -7.07 -14.07
CA ALA A 180 5.50 -8.04 -13.06
C ALA A 180 6.64 -8.92 -13.57
N GLY A 181 6.50 -9.49 -14.78
CA GLY A 181 7.56 -10.26 -15.41
C GLY A 181 8.83 -9.44 -15.70
N PHE A 182 8.69 -8.16 -16.04
CA PHE A 182 9.81 -7.25 -16.22
C PHE A 182 10.54 -7.02 -14.88
N LEU A 183 9.83 -6.66 -13.82
CA LEU A 183 10.39 -6.41 -12.48
C LEU A 183 11.14 -7.65 -11.95
N ARG A 184 10.54 -8.84 -12.07
CA ARG A 184 11.18 -10.10 -11.66
C ARG A 184 12.48 -10.38 -12.40
N ARG A 185 12.53 -10.13 -13.72
CA ARG A 185 13.79 -10.28 -14.49
C ARG A 185 14.88 -9.29 -14.11
N HIS A 186 14.52 -8.21 -13.42
CA HIS A 186 15.45 -7.21 -12.89
C HIS A 186 15.67 -7.34 -11.38
N GLY A 187 15.42 -8.53 -10.80
CA GLY A 187 15.78 -8.84 -9.42
C GLY A 187 14.83 -8.33 -8.36
N VAL A 188 13.56 -8.02 -8.71
CA VAL A 188 12.55 -7.69 -7.69
C VAL A 188 11.97 -8.97 -7.11
N ASP A 189 12.07 -9.11 -5.80
CA ASP A 189 11.60 -10.27 -5.03
C ASP A 189 10.12 -10.17 -4.68
N LEU A 190 9.70 -9.01 -4.18
CA LEU A 190 8.33 -8.77 -3.73
C LEU A 190 7.68 -7.65 -4.56
N ILE A 191 6.60 -7.96 -5.26
CA ILE A 191 5.83 -7.00 -6.04
C ILE A 191 4.45 -6.85 -5.39
N VAL A 192 4.10 -5.63 -4.97
CA VAL A 192 2.85 -5.33 -4.28
C VAL A 192 2.05 -4.30 -5.07
N GLY A 193 0.91 -4.71 -5.58
CA GLY A 193 0.03 -3.88 -6.41
C GLY A 193 -1.10 -3.22 -5.64
N SER A 194 -1.49 -2.03 -6.09
CA SER A 194 -2.65 -1.25 -5.66
C SER A 194 -3.33 -0.59 -6.86
N HIS A 195 -4.40 0.15 -6.67
CA HIS A 195 -5.24 0.85 -7.64
C HIS A 195 -6.52 0.13 -8.08
N PRO A 196 -6.58 -1.20 -8.36
CA PRO A 196 -7.83 -1.80 -8.83
C PRO A 196 -9.00 -1.72 -7.85
N HIS A 197 -8.79 -1.34 -6.59
CA HIS A 197 -9.79 -1.28 -5.50
C HIS A 197 -10.48 -2.61 -5.21
N VAL A 198 -10.01 -3.69 -5.80
CA VAL A 198 -10.47 -5.06 -5.59
C VAL A 198 -9.28 -5.98 -5.45
N VAL A 199 -9.42 -7.03 -4.65
CA VAL A 199 -8.39 -8.05 -4.53
C VAL A 199 -8.24 -8.77 -5.87
N GLN A 200 -7.00 -8.91 -6.33
CA GLN A 200 -6.62 -9.71 -7.49
C GLN A 200 -5.82 -10.94 -7.05
N PRO A 201 -5.73 -12.00 -7.88
CA PRO A 201 -4.88 -13.16 -7.60
C PRO A 201 -3.42 -12.78 -7.36
N TYR A 202 -2.68 -13.69 -6.75
CA TYR A 202 -1.24 -13.56 -6.52
C TYR A 202 -0.47 -14.69 -7.21
N GLU A 203 0.84 -14.52 -7.32
CA GLU A 203 1.80 -15.54 -7.75
C GLU A 203 2.90 -15.65 -6.70
N GLN A 204 3.33 -16.88 -6.41
CA GLN A 204 4.44 -17.16 -5.50
C GLN A 204 5.25 -18.32 -6.04
N ASP A 205 6.58 -18.17 -6.03
CA ASP A 205 7.52 -19.26 -6.30
C ASP A 205 8.78 -19.08 -5.43
N SER A 206 9.84 -19.87 -5.70
CA SER A 206 11.10 -19.79 -4.96
C SER A 206 11.82 -18.44 -5.08
N ASN A 207 11.49 -17.63 -6.08
CA ASN A 207 12.16 -16.37 -6.39
C ASN A 207 11.39 -15.14 -5.87
N GLY A 208 10.23 -15.32 -5.24
CA GLY A 208 9.48 -14.24 -4.62
C GLY A 208 7.97 -14.28 -4.84
N ILE A 209 7.34 -13.13 -4.60
CA ILE A 209 5.86 -13.00 -4.55
C ILE A 209 5.41 -11.84 -5.42
N VAL A 210 4.31 -12.03 -6.14
CA VAL A 210 3.58 -10.98 -6.85
C VAL A 210 2.16 -10.91 -6.31
N LEU A 211 1.82 -9.83 -5.63
CA LEU A 211 0.48 -9.47 -5.19
C LEU A 211 -0.07 -8.43 -6.16
N TYR A 212 -0.94 -8.82 -7.10
CA TYR A 212 -1.37 -7.91 -8.17
C TYR A 212 -2.25 -6.76 -7.67
N SER A 213 -3.09 -6.98 -6.65
CA SER A 213 -3.82 -5.93 -5.93
C SER A 213 -4.29 -6.43 -4.58
N LEU A 214 -4.05 -5.62 -3.55
CA LEU A 214 -4.52 -5.89 -2.18
C LEU A 214 -5.99 -5.49 -1.94
N GLY A 215 -6.64 -4.79 -2.88
CA GLY A 215 -7.97 -4.21 -2.67
C GLY A 215 -7.94 -3.00 -1.73
N ASN A 216 -9.07 -2.71 -1.11
CA ASN A 216 -9.22 -1.56 -0.20
C ASN A 216 -9.02 -1.97 1.26
N PHE A 217 -8.00 -1.40 1.92
CA PHE A 217 -7.80 -1.58 3.36
C PHE A 217 -8.85 -0.82 4.17
N VAL A 218 -9.04 0.48 3.87
CA VAL A 218 -10.15 1.29 4.36
C VAL A 218 -10.67 2.19 3.24
N SER A 219 -11.97 2.19 3.00
CA SER A 219 -12.61 2.95 1.93
C SER A 219 -14.11 3.09 2.15
N ASN A 220 -14.72 4.14 1.57
CA ASN A 220 -16.17 4.27 1.48
C ASN A 220 -16.77 3.63 0.21
N GLN A 221 -15.99 2.94 -0.58
CA GLN A 221 -16.53 2.24 -1.76
C GLN A 221 -17.36 1.03 -1.32
N ARG A 222 -18.63 0.98 -1.79
CA ARG A 222 -19.59 -0.09 -1.43
C ARG A 222 -19.99 -0.96 -2.61
N LYS A 223 -19.38 -0.73 -3.79
CA LYS A 223 -19.51 -1.60 -4.94
C LYS A 223 -18.99 -3.00 -4.60
N ARG A 224 -19.60 -4.05 -5.16
CA ARG A 224 -19.16 -5.43 -4.94
C ARG A 224 -17.66 -5.57 -5.19
N TYR A 225 -16.96 -6.21 -4.27
CA TYR A 225 -15.52 -6.42 -4.16
C TYR A 225 -14.68 -5.21 -3.72
N CYS A 226 -15.28 -3.97 -3.64
CA CYS A 226 -14.53 -2.78 -3.24
C CYS A 226 -14.66 -2.45 -1.75
N ASP A 227 -15.48 -3.19 -1.01
CA ASP A 227 -15.78 -2.96 0.40
C ASP A 227 -14.82 -3.67 1.37
N GLY A 228 -13.66 -4.11 0.85
CA GLY A 228 -12.60 -4.71 1.63
C GLY A 228 -11.36 -4.99 0.79
N GLY A 229 -10.38 -5.64 1.40
CA GLY A 229 -9.10 -5.97 0.82
C GLY A 229 -8.45 -7.14 1.54
N ILE A 230 -7.13 -7.20 1.49
CA ILE A 230 -6.30 -8.15 2.23
C ILE A 230 -5.15 -7.43 2.94
N VAL A 231 -4.78 -7.93 4.11
CA VAL A 231 -3.46 -7.71 4.70
C VAL A 231 -2.58 -8.88 4.28
N ALA A 232 -1.45 -8.59 3.65
CA ALA A 232 -0.47 -9.58 3.27
C ALA A 232 0.68 -9.53 4.29
N THR A 233 0.91 -10.63 5.00
CA THR A 233 2.07 -10.82 5.87
C THR A 233 3.09 -11.68 5.12
N VAL A 234 4.25 -11.12 4.83
CA VAL A 234 5.34 -11.81 4.16
C VAL A 234 6.46 -12.03 5.17
N GLU A 235 6.76 -13.27 5.47
CA GLU A 235 7.95 -13.63 6.22
C GLU A 235 9.11 -13.88 5.25
N VAL A 236 10.21 -13.16 5.46
CA VAL A 236 11.45 -13.31 4.68
C VAL A 236 12.52 -13.88 5.59
N THR A 237 13.01 -15.06 5.27
CA THR A 237 14.04 -15.74 6.09
C THR A 237 15.26 -16.07 5.25
N ARG A 238 16.44 -16.08 5.90
CA ARG A 238 17.69 -16.46 5.25
C ARG A 238 17.97 -17.94 5.51
N SER A 239 18.11 -18.71 4.44
CA SER A 239 18.51 -20.11 4.50
C SER A 239 20.00 -20.26 4.84
N PRO A 240 20.44 -21.46 5.29
CA PRO A 240 21.86 -21.71 5.59
C PRO A 240 22.81 -21.51 4.40
N ASP A 241 22.31 -21.65 3.19
CA ASP A 241 23.06 -21.40 1.94
C ASP A 241 23.12 -19.92 1.53
N GLY A 242 22.49 -19.03 2.33
CA GLY A 242 22.44 -17.59 2.11
C GLY A 242 21.26 -17.12 1.24
N SER A 243 20.51 -18.03 0.61
CA SER A 243 19.32 -17.67 -0.18
C SER A 243 18.18 -17.20 0.70
N LEU A 244 17.30 -16.36 0.15
CA LEU A 244 16.07 -15.94 0.84
C LEU A 244 14.93 -16.93 0.56
N ARG A 245 14.07 -17.09 1.55
CA ARG A 245 12.81 -17.82 1.47
C ARG A 245 11.66 -16.90 1.85
N TYR A 246 10.55 -17.07 1.18
CA TYR A 246 9.35 -16.23 1.34
C TYR A 246 8.17 -17.10 1.77
N SER A 247 7.55 -16.76 2.88
CA SER A 247 6.27 -17.32 3.32
C SER A 247 5.21 -16.22 3.27
N LEU A 248 4.00 -16.54 2.83
CA LEU A 248 2.91 -15.60 2.64
C LEU A 248 1.68 -16.03 3.41
N GLU A 249 1.18 -15.16 4.28
CA GLU A 249 -0.15 -15.25 4.87
C GLU A 249 -1.02 -14.11 4.34
N LEU A 250 -2.22 -14.45 3.86
CA LEU A 250 -3.21 -13.49 3.36
C LEU A 250 -4.41 -13.45 4.30
N THR A 251 -4.64 -12.30 4.93
CA THR A 251 -5.78 -12.08 5.81
C THR A 251 -6.81 -11.19 5.11
N PRO A 252 -7.96 -11.71 4.67
CA PRO A 252 -9.04 -10.89 4.16
C PRO A 252 -9.57 -9.95 5.24
N VAL A 253 -9.77 -8.69 4.87
CA VAL A 253 -10.34 -7.65 5.75
C VAL A 253 -11.51 -6.97 5.04
N TRP A 254 -12.57 -6.69 5.79
CA TRP A 254 -13.76 -6.02 5.29
C TRP A 254 -13.99 -4.71 6.05
N VAL A 255 -14.51 -3.69 5.37
CA VAL A 255 -14.74 -2.37 5.99
C VAL A 255 -16.17 -2.30 6.53
N LEU A 256 -16.31 -2.39 7.85
CA LEU A 256 -17.59 -2.28 8.55
C LEU A 256 -18.02 -0.81 8.63
N THR A 257 -19.24 -0.52 8.19
CA THR A 257 -19.89 0.79 8.30
C THR A 257 -21.11 0.74 9.22
N PRO A 258 -21.48 1.85 9.86
CA PRO A 258 -20.75 3.11 9.97
C PRO A 258 -19.47 2.96 10.82
N GLY A 259 -18.55 3.90 10.76
CA GLY A 259 -17.31 3.91 11.54
C GLY A 259 -16.10 3.39 10.80
N TYR A 260 -16.28 2.83 9.60
CA TYR A 260 -15.19 2.40 8.71
C TYR A 260 -14.13 1.52 9.39
N ARG A 261 -14.58 0.60 10.25
CA ARG A 261 -13.70 -0.31 10.99
C ARG A 261 -13.20 -1.43 10.08
N ILE A 262 -11.90 -1.61 10.02
CA ILE A 262 -11.28 -2.71 9.30
C ILE A 262 -11.48 -3.99 10.10
N THR A 263 -12.23 -4.92 9.51
CA THR A 263 -12.72 -6.13 10.19
C THR A 263 -12.07 -7.36 9.56
N PRO A 264 -11.02 -7.92 10.17
CA PRO A 264 -10.43 -9.16 9.72
C PRO A 264 -11.37 -10.35 10.00
N SER A 265 -11.16 -11.47 9.29
CA SER A 265 -12.05 -12.62 9.36
C SER A 265 -12.22 -13.18 10.77
N GLU A 266 -11.16 -13.26 11.56
CA GLU A 266 -11.18 -13.77 12.93
C GLU A 266 -12.09 -12.95 13.88
N VAL A 267 -12.28 -11.67 13.58
CA VAL A 267 -13.21 -10.81 14.29
C VAL A 267 -14.60 -10.87 13.64
N GLY A 268 -14.66 -10.71 12.34
CA GLY A 268 -15.90 -10.57 11.60
C GLY A 268 -16.79 -11.82 11.68
N ASP A 269 -16.20 -13.01 11.73
CA ASP A 269 -16.96 -14.27 11.80
C ASP A 269 -17.83 -14.37 13.06
N THR A 270 -17.41 -13.76 14.17
CA THR A 270 -18.12 -13.80 15.46
C THR A 270 -18.81 -12.47 15.83
N LEU A 271 -18.47 -11.38 15.14
CA LEU A 271 -18.99 -10.04 15.46
C LEU A 271 -20.50 -9.96 15.21
N SER A 272 -21.27 -9.47 16.20
CA SER A 272 -22.67 -9.13 15.97
C SER A 272 -22.78 -7.90 15.07
N MET A 273 -23.50 -8.03 13.98
CA MET A 273 -23.73 -6.93 13.03
C MET A 273 -25.13 -7.03 12.40
N PRO A 274 -25.68 -5.93 11.86
CA PRO A 274 -26.95 -5.94 11.14
C PRO A 274 -26.96 -6.98 10.01
N ALA A 275 -28.14 -7.56 9.74
CA ALA A 275 -28.29 -8.64 8.74
C ALA A 275 -27.72 -8.29 7.35
N ASP A 276 -27.95 -7.06 6.87
CA ASP A 276 -27.42 -6.60 5.59
C ASP A 276 -25.88 -6.51 5.59
N SER A 277 -25.29 -6.05 6.70
CA SER A 277 -23.83 -6.01 6.87
C SER A 277 -23.25 -7.41 6.93
N ARG A 278 -23.91 -8.35 7.66
CA ARG A 278 -23.52 -9.77 7.71
C ARG A 278 -23.50 -10.40 6.31
N LEU A 279 -24.55 -10.19 5.52
CA LEU A 279 -24.65 -10.74 4.17
C LEU A 279 -23.54 -10.20 3.26
N ARG A 280 -23.22 -8.90 3.35
CA ARG A 280 -22.13 -8.29 2.56
C ARG A 280 -20.77 -8.81 2.99
N TYR A 281 -20.52 -8.88 4.29
CA TYR A 281 -19.31 -9.44 4.87
C TYR A 281 -19.07 -10.88 4.40
N GLU A 282 -20.02 -11.76 4.59
CA GLU A 282 -19.93 -13.18 4.19
C GLU A 282 -19.67 -13.33 2.70
N ARG A 283 -20.35 -12.53 1.89
CA ARG A 283 -20.13 -12.53 0.44
C ARG A 283 -18.71 -12.09 0.08
N PHE A 284 -18.21 -10.99 0.67
CA PHE A 284 -16.86 -10.53 0.43
C PHE A 284 -15.82 -11.58 0.84
N MET A 285 -15.97 -12.15 2.05
CA MET A 285 -15.05 -13.18 2.56
C MET A 285 -15.05 -14.44 1.70
N THR A 286 -16.22 -14.94 1.32
CA THR A 286 -16.35 -16.12 0.46
C THR A 286 -15.72 -15.89 -0.92
N ASP A 287 -16.07 -14.78 -1.57
CA ASP A 287 -15.56 -14.43 -2.90
C ASP A 287 -14.04 -14.18 -2.90
N THR A 288 -13.49 -13.66 -1.80
CA THR A 288 -12.07 -13.37 -1.67
C THR A 288 -11.28 -14.62 -1.35
N ARG A 289 -11.74 -15.45 -0.42
CA ARG A 289 -11.13 -16.76 -0.11
C ARG A 289 -11.09 -17.65 -1.35
N LEU A 290 -12.22 -17.76 -2.08
CA LEU A 290 -12.28 -18.54 -3.32
C LEU A 290 -11.29 -18.03 -4.38
N LEU A 291 -11.13 -16.71 -4.52
CA LEU A 291 -10.20 -16.11 -5.48
C LEU A 291 -8.75 -16.45 -5.16
N LEU A 292 -8.41 -16.47 -3.87
CA LEU A 292 -7.04 -16.64 -3.36
C LEU A 292 -6.69 -18.10 -3.05
N GLY A 293 -7.68 -19.02 -3.07
CA GLY A 293 -7.47 -20.42 -2.72
C GLY A 293 -7.26 -20.67 -1.21
N LEU A 294 -7.90 -19.84 -0.37
CA LEU A 294 -7.84 -19.91 1.10
C LEU A 294 -8.98 -20.75 1.69
#